data_5fcebf3a5ba20b4694eaa5e5028a009d
#
_entry.id   5fcebf3a5ba20b4694eaa5e5028a009d
#
_cell.length_a   1.000
_cell.length_b   1.000
_cell.length_c   1.000
_cell.angle_alpha   90.00
_cell.angle_beta   90.00
_cell.angle_gamma   90.00
#
_symmetry.space_group_name_H-M   'P 1'
#
loop_
_entity.id
_entity.type
_entity.pdbx_description
1 polymer ?
#
loop_
_entity_poly.entity_id
_entity_poly.type
_entity_poly.pdbx_seq_one_letter_code
_entity_poly.pdbx_strand_id
1 'polypeptide(L)'
;ADLRPDDAIQGEEYGLKDGTSGWTWVLDPIDGTRAFVAGLPVWTTLIGLVDDKGDAIVGIIDQPVLDERYIGYPGGAELETASGRHPISVSNCDDLREAVIATTDPFIMTMPEQGAWSHLRATARIVRYGLDAYAYARIAGGTIDLVAESGLAPYDAAALIPVVRGAGGLACDWRGNPAKPGGQLVCAASQGILDQALISLRRSAE
;
A
#
# COMPACT_ATOMS: atom_id res chain seq x y z
N ALA A 1 -20.60 11.99 -0.44
CA ALA A 1 -21.03 13.24 -1.10
C ALA A 1 -21.89 14.11 -0.16
N ASP A 2 -22.90 13.55 0.52
CA ASP A 2 -23.88 14.37 1.28
C ASP A 2 -23.27 15.01 2.54
N LEU A 3 -22.30 14.35 3.19
CA LEU A 3 -21.63 14.87 4.39
C LEU A 3 -20.48 15.84 4.07
N ARG A 4 -19.90 15.72 2.89
CA ARG A 4 -18.75 16.53 2.44
C ARG A 4 -18.91 16.89 0.96
N PRO A 5 -19.88 17.78 0.63
CA PRO A 5 -20.25 18.08 -0.75
C PRO A 5 -19.18 18.82 -1.54
N ASP A 6 -18.27 19.52 -0.84
CA ASP A 6 -17.21 20.35 -1.43
C ASP A 6 -15.90 19.55 -1.67
N ASP A 7 -15.83 18.30 -1.23
CA ASP A 7 -14.65 17.47 -1.48
C ASP A 7 -14.66 16.92 -2.91
N ALA A 8 -13.48 16.83 -3.52
CA ALA A 8 -13.28 16.11 -4.77
C ALA A 8 -13.38 14.59 -4.55
N ILE A 9 -13.74 13.85 -5.59
CA ILE A 9 -13.76 12.38 -5.59
C ILE A 9 -13.06 11.90 -6.85
N GLN A 10 -12.05 11.07 -6.68
CA GLN A 10 -11.34 10.39 -7.76
C GLN A 10 -11.55 8.87 -7.61
N GLY A 11 -12.14 8.24 -8.59
CA GLY A 11 -12.35 6.79 -8.62
C GLY A 11 -11.73 6.15 -9.84
N GLU A 12 -11.37 4.87 -9.74
CA GLU A 12 -10.94 4.09 -10.87
C GLU A 12 -12.02 4.04 -11.95
N GLU A 13 -13.25 3.72 -11.57
CA GLU A 13 -14.37 3.46 -12.49
C GLU A 13 -15.00 4.73 -13.09
N TYR A 14 -15.08 5.82 -12.32
CA TYR A 14 -15.86 7.01 -12.68
C TYR A 14 -15.02 8.29 -12.88
N GLY A 15 -13.69 8.17 -12.78
CA GLY A 15 -12.78 9.29 -12.96
C GLY A 15 -12.88 10.34 -11.85
N LEU A 16 -12.65 11.62 -12.20
CA LEU A 16 -12.57 12.73 -11.25
C LEU A 16 -13.87 13.54 -11.25
N LYS A 17 -14.43 13.75 -10.06
CA LYS A 17 -15.40 14.79 -9.74
C LYS A 17 -14.68 15.88 -8.97
N ASP A 18 -14.64 17.10 -9.52
CA ASP A 18 -14.00 18.25 -8.89
C ASP A 18 -14.66 18.65 -7.56
N GLY A 19 -13.86 19.23 -6.67
CA GLY A 19 -14.25 19.81 -5.40
C GLY A 19 -13.55 21.14 -5.14
N THR A 20 -13.94 21.85 -4.09
CA THR A 20 -13.41 23.17 -3.73
C THR A 20 -12.78 23.22 -2.34
N SER A 21 -12.85 22.14 -1.57
CA SER A 21 -12.36 22.07 -0.19
C SER A 21 -10.84 21.90 -0.07
N GLY A 22 -10.17 21.47 -1.15
CA GLY A 22 -8.77 21.03 -1.13
C GLY A 22 -8.58 19.57 -0.71
N TRP A 23 -9.64 18.84 -0.38
CA TRP A 23 -9.62 17.42 -0.06
C TRP A 23 -10.12 16.58 -1.23
N THR A 24 -9.45 15.46 -1.47
CA THR A 24 -9.84 14.48 -2.50
C THR A 24 -10.00 13.10 -1.88
N TRP A 25 -11.18 12.53 -1.99
CA TRP A 25 -11.43 11.12 -1.74
C TRP A 25 -10.99 10.31 -2.95
N VAL A 26 -10.12 9.35 -2.72
CA VAL A 26 -9.57 8.48 -3.77
C VAL A 26 -10.06 7.07 -3.51
N LEU A 27 -10.74 6.47 -4.49
CA LEU A 27 -11.52 5.25 -4.32
C LEU A 27 -11.12 4.20 -5.36
N ASP A 28 -10.90 2.98 -4.90
CA ASP A 28 -10.85 1.77 -5.71
C ASP A 28 -11.84 0.75 -5.14
N PRO A 29 -12.94 0.47 -5.83
CA PRO A 29 -13.96 -0.46 -5.34
C PRO A 29 -13.48 -1.90 -5.27
N ILE A 30 -12.62 -2.33 -6.18
CA ILE A 30 -12.15 -3.73 -6.28
C ILE A 30 -10.67 -3.74 -6.70
N ASP A 31 -9.78 -3.37 -5.75
CA ASP A 31 -8.35 -3.59 -5.92
C ASP A 31 -8.03 -5.09 -5.95
N GLY A 32 -7.13 -5.49 -6.82
CA GLY A 32 -6.87 -6.90 -7.06
C GLY A 32 -7.91 -7.56 -7.97
N THR A 33 -8.34 -6.88 -9.03
CA THR A 33 -9.33 -7.38 -10.01
C THR A 33 -8.98 -8.77 -10.55
N ARG A 34 -7.70 -9.09 -10.74
CA ARG A 34 -7.27 -10.44 -11.17
C ARG A 34 -7.61 -11.50 -10.12
N ALA A 35 -7.40 -11.21 -8.84
CA ALA A 35 -7.78 -12.10 -7.74
C ALA A 35 -9.29 -12.23 -7.64
N PHE A 36 -10.04 -11.13 -7.77
CA PHE A 36 -11.50 -11.12 -7.75
C PHE A 36 -12.08 -12.01 -8.85
N VAL A 37 -11.64 -11.86 -10.10
CA VAL A 37 -12.09 -12.68 -11.24
C VAL A 37 -11.73 -14.15 -11.07
N ALA A 38 -10.56 -14.43 -10.47
CA ALA A 38 -10.13 -15.81 -10.18
C ALA A 38 -10.83 -16.44 -8.97
N GLY A 39 -11.69 -15.70 -8.24
CA GLY A 39 -12.38 -16.19 -7.05
C GLY A 39 -11.46 -16.33 -5.82
N LEU A 40 -10.33 -15.62 -5.80
CA LEU A 40 -9.39 -15.65 -4.67
C LEU A 40 -9.77 -14.59 -3.63
N PRO A 41 -9.73 -14.93 -2.33
CA PRO A 41 -10.19 -14.03 -1.26
C PRO A 41 -9.10 -13.05 -0.81
N VAL A 42 -8.44 -12.36 -1.74
CA VAL A 42 -7.35 -11.41 -1.44
C VAL A 42 -7.55 -10.03 -2.05
N TRP A 43 -8.66 -9.82 -2.78
CA TRP A 43 -9.05 -8.51 -3.29
C TRP A 43 -9.57 -7.60 -2.16
N THR A 44 -9.46 -6.29 -2.35
CA THR A 44 -9.83 -5.30 -1.33
C THR A 44 -10.63 -4.13 -1.93
N THR A 45 -11.27 -3.34 -1.08
CA THR A 45 -11.80 -2.02 -1.42
C THR A 45 -10.91 -0.97 -0.77
N LEU A 46 -10.51 0.05 -1.51
CA LEU A 46 -9.60 1.09 -1.05
C LEU A 46 -10.32 2.45 -0.96
N ILE A 47 -10.10 3.14 0.16
CA ILE A 47 -10.56 4.51 0.37
C ILE A 47 -9.39 5.32 0.91
N GLY A 48 -8.92 6.30 0.16
CA GLY A 48 -7.89 7.25 0.57
C GLY A 48 -8.44 8.66 0.69
N LEU A 49 -7.95 9.46 1.63
CA LEU A 49 -8.17 10.90 1.71
C LEU A 49 -6.84 11.61 1.48
N VAL A 50 -6.79 12.44 0.46
CA VAL A 50 -5.60 13.19 0.02
C VAL A 50 -5.83 14.68 0.20
N ASP A 51 -4.82 15.39 0.68
CA ASP A 51 -4.85 16.84 0.86
C ASP A 51 -4.48 17.61 -0.43
N ASP A 52 -4.54 18.94 -0.37
CA ASP A 52 -4.20 19.86 -1.47
C ASP A 52 -2.72 19.84 -1.90
N LYS A 53 -1.83 19.22 -1.09
CA LYS A 53 -0.42 18.99 -1.41
C LYS A 53 -0.19 17.63 -2.07
N GLY A 54 -1.24 16.82 -2.20
CA GLY A 54 -1.17 15.47 -2.71
C GLY A 54 -0.63 14.46 -1.68
N ASP A 55 -0.70 14.77 -0.38
CA ASP A 55 -0.33 13.85 0.68
C ASP A 55 -1.54 13.00 1.09
N ALA A 56 -1.37 11.69 1.15
CA ALA A 56 -2.38 10.78 1.66
C ALA A 56 -2.40 10.81 3.21
N ILE A 57 -3.54 11.20 3.78
CA ILE A 57 -3.70 11.49 5.21
C ILE A 57 -4.45 10.40 5.95
N VAL A 58 -5.52 9.87 5.35
CA VAL A 58 -6.31 8.76 5.91
C VAL A 58 -6.43 7.67 4.86
N GLY A 59 -6.37 6.43 5.28
CA GLY A 59 -6.53 5.28 4.39
C GLY A 59 -7.37 4.18 5.03
N ILE A 60 -8.16 3.51 4.21
CA ILE A 60 -8.88 2.31 4.57
C ILE A 60 -8.59 1.24 3.51
N ILE A 61 -8.16 0.07 3.96
CA ILE A 61 -8.07 -1.15 3.17
C ILE A 61 -9.11 -2.10 3.75
N ASP A 62 -10.20 -2.31 3.05
CA ASP A 62 -11.29 -3.19 3.46
C ASP A 62 -11.17 -4.51 2.73
N GLN A 63 -11.03 -5.60 3.47
CA GLN A 63 -10.98 -6.97 2.93
C GLN A 63 -12.29 -7.69 3.32
N PRO A 64 -13.31 -7.66 2.45
CA PRO A 64 -14.67 -8.05 2.85
C PRO A 64 -14.87 -9.55 3.01
N VAL A 65 -14.02 -10.39 2.39
CA VAL A 65 -14.17 -11.86 2.49
C VAL A 65 -13.73 -12.38 3.85
N LEU A 66 -12.72 -11.73 4.46
CA LEU A 66 -12.22 -12.09 5.79
C LEU A 66 -12.81 -11.21 6.90
N ASP A 67 -13.69 -10.25 6.57
CA ASP A 67 -14.23 -9.25 7.51
C ASP A 67 -13.13 -8.49 8.26
N GLU A 68 -12.11 -8.05 7.52
CA GLU A 68 -10.99 -7.28 8.02
C GLU A 68 -10.99 -5.87 7.41
N ARG A 69 -10.95 -4.84 8.24
CA ARG A 69 -10.82 -3.45 7.80
C ARG A 69 -9.64 -2.80 8.49
N TYR A 70 -8.63 -2.44 7.71
CA TYR A 70 -7.43 -1.75 8.16
C TYR A 70 -7.62 -0.25 7.96
N ILE A 71 -7.49 0.53 9.04
CA ILE A 71 -7.72 1.98 9.04
C ILE A 71 -6.44 2.65 9.50
N GLY A 72 -5.88 3.52 8.66
CA GLY A 72 -4.67 4.30 8.96
C GLY A 72 -4.96 5.79 8.98
N TYR A 73 -4.41 6.51 9.97
CA TYR A 73 -4.58 7.94 10.17
C TYR A 73 -3.36 8.53 10.88
N PRO A 74 -3.21 9.88 10.94
CA PRO A 74 -2.12 10.50 11.68
C PRO A 74 -2.11 10.07 13.16
N GLY A 75 -1.08 9.33 13.56
CA GLY A 75 -0.88 8.88 14.92
C GLY A 75 -1.30 7.44 15.22
N GLY A 76 -1.85 6.69 14.25
CA GLY A 76 -2.19 5.30 14.50
C GLY A 76 -2.74 4.52 13.31
N ALA A 77 -2.80 3.21 13.49
CA ALA A 77 -3.56 2.32 12.64
C ALA A 77 -4.32 1.27 13.46
N GLU A 78 -5.47 0.87 12.98
CA GLU A 78 -6.37 -0.08 13.64
C GLU A 78 -6.84 -1.14 12.65
N LEU A 79 -7.06 -2.34 13.15
CA LEU A 79 -7.79 -3.41 12.49
C LEU A 79 -9.18 -3.53 13.13
N GLU A 80 -10.20 -3.39 12.33
CA GLU A 80 -11.60 -3.68 12.69
C GLU A 80 -11.99 -5.04 12.13
N THR A 81 -12.57 -5.88 12.97
CA THR A 81 -13.13 -7.19 12.64
C THR A 81 -14.45 -7.37 13.37
N ALA A 82 -15.11 -8.52 13.21
CA ALA A 82 -16.30 -8.88 14.01
C ALA A 82 -16.06 -8.83 15.54
N SER A 83 -14.81 -8.96 16.01
CA SER A 83 -14.44 -8.88 17.43
C SER A 83 -14.22 -7.45 17.93
N GLY A 84 -14.31 -6.44 17.07
CA GLY A 84 -14.11 -5.03 17.37
C GLY A 84 -12.84 -4.44 16.76
N ARG A 85 -12.46 -3.23 17.19
CA ARG A 85 -11.29 -2.49 16.73
C ARG A 85 -10.11 -2.68 17.66
N HIS A 86 -8.95 -2.95 17.08
CA HIS A 86 -7.71 -3.16 17.82
C HIS A 86 -6.57 -2.38 17.16
N PRO A 87 -5.70 -1.69 17.91
CA PRO A 87 -4.51 -1.09 17.35
C PRO A 87 -3.60 -2.16 16.76
N ILE A 88 -2.98 -1.83 15.64
CA ILE A 88 -2.03 -2.70 14.95
C ILE A 88 -0.68 -2.02 14.79
N SER A 89 0.36 -2.82 14.61
CA SER A 89 1.71 -2.35 14.35
C SER A 89 2.44 -3.28 13.38
N VAL A 90 3.40 -2.72 12.67
CA VAL A 90 4.34 -3.49 11.85
C VAL A 90 5.16 -4.46 12.69
N SER A 91 5.82 -5.42 12.03
CA SER A 91 6.75 -6.33 12.67
C SER A 91 8.02 -5.63 13.18
N ASN A 92 8.80 -6.31 14.02
CA ASN A 92 10.12 -5.86 14.46
C ASN A 92 11.26 -6.41 13.57
N CYS A 93 10.97 -6.97 12.40
CA CYS A 93 11.98 -7.48 11.47
C CYS A 93 12.83 -6.32 10.95
N ASP A 94 14.16 -6.45 11.02
CA ASP A 94 15.11 -5.39 10.60
C ASP A 94 16.20 -5.89 9.63
N ASP A 95 16.13 -7.16 9.24
CA ASP A 95 17.04 -7.78 8.28
C ASP A 95 16.26 -8.39 7.12
N LEU A 96 16.58 -7.97 5.89
CA LEU A 96 15.92 -8.47 4.68
C LEU A 96 16.05 -10.00 4.53
N ARG A 97 17.11 -10.61 5.07
CA ARG A 97 17.31 -12.06 5.04
C ARG A 97 16.30 -12.84 5.89
N GLU A 98 15.69 -12.18 6.86
CA GLU A 98 14.65 -12.76 7.72
C GLU A 98 13.24 -12.33 7.29
N ALA A 99 13.16 -11.39 6.32
CA ALA A 99 11.92 -10.75 5.94
C ALA A 99 11.03 -11.64 5.06
N VAL A 100 9.72 -11.41 5.22
CA VAL A 100 8.66 -11.81 4.28
C VAL A 100 8.41 -10.63 3.37
N ILE A 101 8.64 -10.79 2.06
CA ILE A 101 8.44 -9.73 1.09
C ILE A 101 7.37 -10.07 0.06
N ALA A 102 6.74 -9.06 -0.53
CA ALA A 102 5.75 -9.26 -1.57
C ALA A 102 5.85 -8.22 -2.69
N THR A 103 5.35 -8.61 -3.85
CA THR A 103 4.92 -7.76 -4.96
C THR A 103 3.75 -8.43 -5.64
N THR A 104 2.91 -7.69 -6.35
CA THR A 104 1.75 -8.28 -7.03
C THR A 104 2.19 -9.16 -8.18
N ASP A 105 2.92 -8.61 -9.14
CA ASP A 105 3.38 -9.36 -10.31
C ASP A 105 4.68 -8.75 -10.84
N PRO A 106 5.84 -9.40 -10.67
CA PRO A 106 7.10 -8.85 -11.15
C PRO A 106 7.16 -8.73 -12.68
N PHE A 107 6.30 -9.43 -13.41
CA PHE A 107 6.32 -9.39 -14.87
C PHE A 107 5.62 -8.17 -15.49
N ILE A 108 4.88 -7.38 -14.71
CA ILE A 108 4.36 -6.08 -15.16
C ILE A 108 5.39 -4.96 -15.00
N MET A 109 6.46 -5.20 -14.26
CA MET A 109 7.59 -4.27 -14.09
C MET A 109 8.43 -4.18 -15.37
N THR A 110 9.11 -3.06 -15.57
CA THR A 110 10.13 -2.92 -16.62
C THR A 110 11.32 -3.86 -16.36
N MET A 111 12.11 -4.15 -17.37
CA MET A 111 13.29 -5.04 -17.23
C MET A 111 14.28 -4.57 -16.13
N PRO A 112 14.62 -3.28 -16.00
CA PRO A 112 15.45 -2.82 -14.89
C PRO A 112 14.81 -3.05 -13.51
N GLU A 113 13.51 -2.80 -13.38
CA GLU A 113 12.76 -3.01 -12.12
C GLU A 113 12.67 -4.49 -11.75
N GLN A 114 12.46 -5.39 -12.73
CA GLN A 114 12.55 -6.83 -12.52
C GLN A 114 13.92 -7.25 -11.99
N GLY A 115 14.99 -6.60 -12.50
CA GLY A 115 16.35 -6.80 -12.00
C GLY A 115 16.49 -6.41 -10.52
N ALA A 116 15.97 -5.24 -10.13
CA ALA A 116 15.96 -4.77 -8.75
C ALA A 116 15.16 -5.72 -7.84
N TRP A 117 13.95 -6.10 -8.25
CA TRP A 117 13.12 -7.07 -7.54
C TRP A 117 13.81 -8.43 -7.38
N SER A 118 14.50 -8.92 -8.42
CA SER A 118 15.22 -10.19 -8.37
C SER A 118 16.30 -10.23 -7.29
N HIS A 119 16.96 -9.11 -7.01
CA HIS A 119 17.90 -9.00 -5.90
C HIS A 119 17.21 -9.10 -4.54
N LEU A 120 16.08 -8.41 -4.36
CA LEU A 120 15.29 -8.50 -3.12
C LEU A 120 14.81 -9.92 -2.90
N ARG A 121 14.22 -10.53 -3.93
CA ARG A 121 13.75 -11.93 -3.91
C ARG A 121 14.84 -12.92 -3.53
N ALA A 122 16.06 -12.74 -4.06
CA ALA A 122 17.17 -13.65 -3.80
C ALA A 122 17.72 -13.54 -2.37
N THR A 123 17.43 -12.41 -1.68
CA THR A 123 17.92 -12.14 -0.34
C THR A 123 16.88 -12.53 0.72
N ALA A 124 15.61 -12.30 0.47
CA ALA A 124 14.54 -12.46 1.46
C ALA A 124 14.28 -13.93 1.84
N ARG A 125 13.79 -14.11 3.07
CA ARG A 125 13.44 -15.44 3.60
C ARG A 125 12.22 -16.05 2.89
N ILE A 126 11.17 -15.26 2.69
CA ILE A 126 9.91 -15.69 2.05
C ILE A 126 9.47 -14.62 1.06
N VAL A 127 8.97 -15.07 -0.09
CA VAL A 127 8.45 -14.19 -1.14
C VAL A 127 7.02 -14.56 -1.49
N ARG A 128 6.13 -13.57 -1.60
CA ARG A 128 4.74 -13.73 -1.99
C ARG A 128 4.39 -12.86 -3.20
N TYR A 129 3.37 -13.31 -3.95
CA TYR A 129 2.87 -12.66 -5.15
C TYR A 129 1.34 -12.66 -5.16
N GLY A 130 0.75 -11.72 -5.93
CA GLY A 130 -0.69 -11.71 -6.22
C GLY A 130 -1.56 -11.36 -5.02
N LEU A 131 -1.08 -10.48 -4.15
CA LEU A 131 -1.81 -10.04 -2.96
C LEU A 131 -2.37 -8.63 -3.09
N ASP A 132 -1.94 -7.89 -4.10
CA ASP A 132 -2.34 -6.51 -4.39
C ASP A 132 -2.29 -5.65 -3.11
N ALA A 133 -3.25 -4.78 -2.85
CA ALA A 133 -3.27 -3.93 -1.65
C ALA A 133 -3.34 -4.72 -0.34
N TYR A 134 -3.84 -5.96 -0.35
CA TYR A 134 -3.87 -6.77 0.87
C TYR A 134 -2.46 -7.06 1.42
N ALA A 135 -1.42 -7.07 0.58
CA ALA A 135 -0.04 -7.18 1.05
C ALA A 135 0.36 -6.02 1.99
N TYR A 136 -0.09 -4.81 1.70
CA TYR A 136 0.18 -3.62 2.53
C TYR A 136 -0.60 -3.66 3.86
N ALA A 137 -1.84 -4.16 3.83
CA ALA A 137 -2.59 -4.44 5.05
C ALA A 137 -1.84 -5.44 5.95
N ARG A 138 -1.19 -6.44 5.34
CA ARG A 138 -0.38 -7.44 6.06
C ARG A 138 0.96 -6.87 6.57
N ILE A 139 1.51 -5.79 5.96
CA ILE A 139 2.61 -5.02 6.57
C ILE A 139 2.11 -4.37 7.86
N ALA A 140 1.00 -3.63 7.78
CA ALA A 140 0.43 -2.94 8.94
C ALA A 140 0.05 -3.91 10.07
N GLY A 141 -0.38 -5.14 9.72
CA GLY A 141 -0.65 -6.23 10.67
C GLY A 141 0.58 -7.03 11.12
N GLY A 142 1.80 -6.65 10.69
CA GLY A 142 3.06 -7.23 11.17
C GLY A 142 3.40 -8.64 10.64
N THR A 143 2.85 -9.06 9.49
CA THR A 143 3.08 -10.41 8.94
C THR A 143 3.78 -10.42 7.57
N ILE A 144 3.86 -9.29 6.90
CA ILE A 144 4.73 -9.02 5.75
C ILE A 144 5.64 -7.86 6.16
N ASP A 145 6.88 -7.87 5.72
CA ASP A 145 7.90 -6.93 6.17
C ASP A 145 8.28 -5.90 5.10
N LEU A 146 8.05 -6.23 3.81
CA LEU A 146 8.30 -5.32 2.70
C LEU A 146 7.37 -5.63 1.53
N VAL A 147 6.83 -4.58 0.91
CA VAL A 147 6.19 -4.64 -0.41
C VAL A 147 6.84 -3.60 -1.30
N ALA A 148 7.19 -3.97 -2.54
CA ALA A 148 7.73 -3.06 -3.53
C ALA A 148 6.99 -3.24 -4.85
N GLU A 149 6.41 -2.16 -5.36
CA GLU A 149 5.61 -2.16 -6.59
C GLU A 149 5.91 -0.96 -7.46
N SER A 150 5.56 -1.06 -8.73
CA SER A 150 5.76 -0.05 -9.76
C SER A 150 4.51 0.08 -10.63
N GLY A 151 4.32 1.27 -11.23
CA GLY A 151 3.21 1.53 -12.14
C GLY A 151 1.85 1.65 -11.46
N LEU A 152 1.82 1.91 -10.14
CA LEU A 152 0.58 2.11 -9.42
C LEU A 152 -0.15 3.37 -9.89
N ALA A 153 -1.46 3.31 -10.02
CA ALA A 153 -2.31 4.48 -10.16
C ALA A 153 -2.56 5.15 -8.78
N PRO A 154 -3.02 6.41 -8.73
CA PRO A 154 -3.30 7.06 -7.46
C PRO A 154 -4.31 6.31 -6.59
N TYR A 155 -5.32 5.67 -7.18
CA TYR A 155 -6.34 4.93 -6.46
C TYR A 155 -5.81 3.62 -5.87
N ASP A 156 -4.76 3.00 -6.44
CA ASP A 156 -4.10 1.83 -5.88
C ASP A 156 -3.29 2.20 -4.61
N ALA A 157 -2.74 3.42 -4.52
CA ALA A 157 -1.74 3.76 -3.51
C ALA A 157 -2.23 4.67 -2.38
N ALA A 158 -3.27 5.49 -2.61
CA ALA A 158 -3.69 6.53 -1.66
C ALA A 158 -4.10 5.97 -0.29
N ALA A 159 -4.73 4.80 -0.24
CA ALA A 159 -5.14 4.17 1.02
C ALA A 159 -3.96 3.48 1.74
N LEU A 160 -3.00 2.95 0.99
CA LEU A 160 -1.93 2.09 1.50
C LEU A 160 -0.96 2.87 2.39
N ILE A 161 -0.59 4.08 1.95
CA ILE A 161 0.43 4.92 2.60
C ILE A 161 0.03 5.25 4.05
N PRO A 162 -1.18 5.78 4.35
CA PRO A 162 -1.58 6.08 5.72
C PRO A 162 -1.72 4.83 6.60
N VAL A 163 -2.20 3.71 6.04
CA VAL A 163 -2.35 2.46 6.78
C VAL A 163 -1.01 1.93 7.26
N VAL A 164 -0.01 1.87 6.37
CA VAL A 164 1.32 1.41 6.73
C VAL A 164 2.02 2.38 7.68
N ARG A 165 1.96 3.70 7.40
CA ARG A 165 2.59 4.71 8.28
C ARG A 165 1.94 4.77 9.65
N GLY A 166 0.62 4.68 9.74
CA GLY A 166 -0.12 4.68 11.00
C GLY A 166 0.26 3.49 11.88
N ALA A 167 0.58 2.34 11.28
CA ALA A 167 1.08 1.16 11.98
C ALA A 167 2.57 1.23 12.40
N GLY A 168 3.25 2.35 12.10
CA GLY A 168 4.67 2.56 12.41
C GLY A 168 5.62 2.11 11.30
N GLY A 169 5.11 1.68 10.15
CA GLY A 169 5.92 1.37 8.97
C GLY A 169 6.35 2.60 8.18
N LEU A 170 7.14 2.36 7.16
CA LEU A 170 7.72 3.37 6.28
C LEU A 170 7.17 3.21 4.87
N ALA A 171 6.96 4.34 4.18
CA ALA A 171 6.52 4.37 2.79
C ALA A 171 7.28 5.46 2.03
N CYS A 172 7.92 5.10 0.91
CA CYS A 172 8.61 6.04 0.04
C CYS A 172 8.55 5.57 -1.43
N ASP A 173 8.99 6.42 -2.37
CA ASP A 173 9.29 5.99 -3.72
C ASP A 173 10.59 5.15 -3.76
N TRP A 174 10.93 4.61 -4.92
CA TRP A 174 12.17 3.81 -5.06
C TRP A 174 13.45 4.64 -4.99
N ARG A 175 13.38 5.98 -5.04
CA ARG A 175 14.50 6.89 -4.76
C ARG A 175 14.71 7.13 -3.27
N GLY A 176 13.72 6.83 -2.45
CA GLY A 176 13.68 7.11 -1.02
C GLY A 176 13.06 8.48 -0.69
N ASN A 177 12.37 9.13 -1.65
CA ASN A 177 11.60 10.34 -1.38
C ASN A 177 10.27 9.99 -0.70
N PRO A 178 9.62 10.93 0.00
CA PRO A 178 8.31 10.72 0.59
C PRO A 178 7.30 10.15 -0.43
N ALA A 179 6.61 9.07 -0.07
CA ALA A 179 5.61 8.46 -0.94
C ALA A 179 4.49 9.44 -1.24
N LYS A 180 4.08 9.45 -2.51
CA LYS A 180 2.86 10.06 -3.02
C LYS A 180 1.98 8.98 -3.63
N PRO A 181 0.65 9.18 -3.74
CA PRO A 181 -0.21 8.24 -4.43
C PRO A 181 0.19 8.04 -5.89
N GLY A 182 0.50 6.79 -6.27
CA GLY A 182 0.86 6.38 -7.63
C GLY A 182 2.36 6.16 -7.86
N GLY A 183 2.70 5.65 -9.04
CA GLY A 183 4.08 5.41 -9.48
C GLY A 183 4.76 4.23 -8.79
N GLN A 184 6.03 4.41 -8.47
CA GLN A 184 6.82 3.42 -7.72
C GLN A 184 6.62 3.60 -6.22
N LEU A 185 6.25 2.54 -5.52
CA LEU A 185 6.03 2.54 -4.07
C LEU A 185 6.81 1.40 -3.42
N VAL A 186 7.50 1.69 -2.32
CA VAL A 186 8.03 0.70 -1.40
C VAL A 186 7.55 1.01 0.01
N CYS A 187 6.99 -0.01 0.66
CA CYS A 187 6.60 0.03 2.06
C CYS A 187 7.38 -1.02 2.85
N ALA A 188 7.87 -0.66 4.03
CA ALA A 188 8.67 -1.54 4.87
C ALA A 188 8.30 -1.43 6.34
N ALA A 189 8.47 -2.52 7.09
CA ALA A 189 8.23 -2.57 8.52
C ALA A 189 9.26 -1.77 9.31
N SER A 190 10.52 -1.69 8.85
CA SER A 190 11.61 -1.02 9.56
C SER A 190 12.53 -0.23 8.64
N GLN A 191 13.31 0.69 9.21
CA GLN A 191 14.32 1.44 8.49
C GLN A 191 15.43 0.52 7.96
N GLY A 192 15.83 -0.50 8.72
CA GLY A 192 16.87 -1.45 8.30
C GLY A 192 16.47 -2.24 7.06
N ILE A 193 15.22 -2.71 6.98
CA ILE A 193 14.70 -3.38 5.76
C ILE A 193 14.62 -2.39 4.60
N LEU A 194 14.11 -1.18 4.84
CA LEU A 194 13.98 -0.16 3.79
C LEU A 194 15.34 0.21 3.19
N ASP A 195 16.34 0.46 4.02
CA ASP A 195 17.69 0.83 3.56
C ASP A 195 18.31 -0.29 2.71
N GLN A 196 18.17 -1.54 3.13
CA GLN A 196 18.64 -2.70 2.37
C GLN A 196 17.91 -2.83 1.03
N ALA A 197 16.60 -2.62 1.00
CA ALA A 197 15.81 -2.67 -0.24
C ALA A 197 16.20 -1.56 -1.22
N LEU A 198 16.39 -0.33 -0.72
CA LEU A 198 16.74 0.84 -1.54
C LEU A 198 18.10 0.70 -2.23
N ILE A 199 19.02 -0.14 -1.76
CA ILE A 199 20.29 -0.45 -2.46
C ILE A 199 20.01 -0.97 -3.88
N SER A 200 18.98 -1.79 -4.04
CA SER A 200 18.60 -2.35 -5.35
C SER A 200 17.58 -1.49 -6.07
N LEU A 201 16.56 -0.99 -5.38
CA LEU A 201 15.44 -0.27 -5.98
C LEU A 201 15.88 1.05 -6.63
N ARG A 202 16.79 1.80 -6.02
CA ARG A 202 17.31 3.08 -6.55
C ARG A 202 17.95 2.97 -7.93
N ARG A 203 18.42 1.80 -8.32
CA ARG A 203 19.04 1.58 -9.65
C ARG A 203 18.02 1.59 -10.77
N SER A 204 16.74 1.44 -10.45
CA SER A 204 15.62 1.36 -11.38
C SER A 204 14.53 2.37 -11.03
N ALA A 205 14.85 3.37 -10.22
CA ALA A 205 13.91 4.41 -9.82
C ALA A 205 13.67 5.41 -10.95
N GLU A 206 12.41 5.72 -11.24
CA GLU A 206 11.95 6.69 -12.23
C GLU A 206 12.00 8.14 -11.73
#